data_8c7b64956cbc6113cf494a48b1a5b0ec
#
_entry.id   8c7b64956cbc6113cf494a48b1a5b0ec
#
_cell.length_a   1.000
_cell.length_b   1.000
_cell.length_c   1.000
_cell.angle_alpha   90.00
_cell.angle_beta   90.00
_cell.angle_gamma   90.00
#
_symmetry.space_group_name_H-M   'P 1'
#
loop_
_entity.id
_entity.type
_entity.pdbx_description
1 polymer ?
#
loop_
_entity_poly.entity_id
_entity_poly.type
_entity_poly.pdbx_seq_one_letter_code
_entity_poly.pdbx_strand_id
1 'polypeptide(L)'
;MKQFLRTVILALVRILGLPNALQAAQKARKPLPTHPRILLVRPDHLGDLVLTTPILQALQTALPEAHITMMAGPWSSEVVARHPAIARLILCPFPGFQRTPQKPLAPYILLLNVARQLRRQHYDLAINLRPDFWWGAALLYLAGIPRRIGYAIQPGTPFLTQALPFPSPEMASLSNLRLVSTALETLGSSPLAQPLTPQGYPLKFVPTSEEHTWVTECLQQAGIAPDDPIVVIHPGTGAEVKLWRTEAWATCANALPTLLTTTLPVRIILTGSQRERPMMEEIASGMTSPPLLLTSTTVGQLAALLQRAMLVLGVDNGPLHLAVAQGTPTISIFGPTDPRIFGPWGDTERHIIIASMHRCPGCSCIPCGRLDFSPAEVATHPCVRLVAEKLVEDAIVSLASIIRKESTTFIS
;
A
#
# COMPACT_ATOMS: atom_id res chain seq x y z
N MET A 1 29.04 -9.66 -13.88
CA MET A 1 28.39 -10.92 -14.28
C MET A 1 26.85 -10.87 -14.22
N LYS A 2 26.23 -10.56 -13.06
CA LYS A 2 24.75 -10.51 -12.90
C LYS A 2 24.06 -9.52 -13.85
N GLN A 3 24.58 -8.31 -14.03
CA GLN A 3 24.00 -7.30 -14.94
C GLN A 3 24.08 -7.72 -16.40
N PHE A 4 25.20 -8.29 -16.85
CA PHE A 4 25.37 -8.79 -18.21
C PHE A 4 24.37 -9.91 -18.52
N LEU A 5 24.24 -10.90 -17.62
CA LEU A 5 23.27 -11.98 -17.78
C LEU A 5 21.83 -11.44 -17.87
N ARG A 6 21.48 -10.45 -17.03
CA ARG A 6 20.19 -9.79 -17.09
C ARG A 6 19.95 -9.11 -18.44
N THR A 7 20.94 -8.39 -18.98
CA THR A 7 20.84 -7.73 -20.30
C THR A 7 20.59 -8.74 -21.40
N VAL A 8 21.33 -9.86 -21.41
CA VAL A 8 21.14 -10.94 -22.36
C VAL A 8 19.74 -11.54 -22.29
N ILE A 9 19.27 -11.84 -21.09
CA ILE A 9 17.90 -12.38 -20.89
C ILE A 9 16.84 -11.41 -21.39
N LEU A 10 16.96 -10.12 -21.09
CA LEU A 10 16.02 -9.10 -21.57
C LEU A 10 16.02 -8.97 -23.08
N ALA A 11 17.19 -9.08 -23.74
CA ALA A 11 17.29 -9.13 -25.19
C ALA A 11 16.58 -10.36 -25.80
N LEU A 12 16.77 -11.54 -25.18
CA LEU A 12 16.07 -12.77 -25.57
C LEU A 12 14.54 -12.62 -25.37
N VAL A 13 14.08 -12.06 -24.28
CA VAL A 13 12.65 -11.79 -24.04
C VAL A 13 12.07 -10.88 -25.12
N ARG A 14 12.82 -9.86 -25.58
CA ARG A 14 12.39 -8.97 -26.67
C ARG A 14 12.27 -9.72 -27.98
N ILE A 15 13.25 -10.56 -28.34
CA ILE A 15 13.24 -11.35 -29.56
C ILE A 15 12.07 -12.34 -29.53
N LEU A 16 11.90 -13.08 -28.44
CA LEU A 16 10.83 -14.07 -28.31
C LEU A 16 9.43 -13.44 -28.36
N GLY A 17 9.27 -12.23 -27.84
CA GLY A 17 8.01 -11.51 -27.87
C GLY A 17 7.71 -10.74 -29.15
N LEU A 18 8.68 -10.59 -30.05
CA LEU A 18 8.55 -9.76 -31.25
C LEU A 18 7.35 -10.14 -32.15
N PRO A 19 7.06 -11.41 -32.44
CA PRO A 19 5.89 -11.77 -33.26
C PRO A 19 4.58 -11.33 -32.59
N ASN A 20 4.48 -11.49 -31.27
CA ASN A 20 3.32 -11.07 -30.49
C ASN A 20 3.17 -9.54 -30.46
N ALA A 21 4.29 -8.82 -30.34
CA ALA A 21 4.31 -7.37 -30.35
C ALA A 21 3.90 -6.78 -31.70
N LEU A 22 4.31 -7.39 -32.81
CA LEU A 22 3.90 -6.99 -34.15
C LEU A 22 2.38 -7.20 -34.35
N GLN A 23 1.84 -8.36 -33.96
CA GLN A 23 0.40 -8.59 -33.99
C GLN A 23 -0.37 -7.61 -33.06
N ALA A 24 0.17 -7.33 -31.89
CA ALA A 24 -0.37 -6.35 -30.96
C ALA A 24 -0.40 -4.94 -31.54
N ALA A 25 0.67 -4.53 -32.25
CA ALA A 25 0.74 -3.23 -32.94
C ALA A 25 -0.35 -3.08 -34.01
N GLN A 26 -0.63 -4.15 -34.78
CA GLN A 26 -1.74 -4.16 -35.73
C GLN A 26 -3.10 -4.05 -35.03
N LYS A 27 -3.30 -4.75 -33.92
CA LYS A 27 -4.54 -4.65 -33.11
C LYS A 27 -4.71 -3.27 -32.50
N ALA A 28 -3.63 -2.60 -32.09
CA ALA A 28 -3.67 -1.27 -31.50
C ALA A 28 -4.21 -0.18 -32.47
N ARG A 29 -4.14 -0.44 -33.79
CA ARG A 29 -4.69 0.46 -34.84
C ARG A 29 -6.19 0.31 -35.04
N LYS A 30 -6.79 -0.76 -34.52
CA LYS A 30 -8.24 -0.98 -34.61
C LYS A 30 -8.99 -0.12 -33.58
N PRO A 31 -10.25 0.27 -33.86
CA PRO A 31 -11.11 0.86 -32.86
C PRO A 31 -11.21 -0.02 -31.61
N LEU A 32 -11.36 0.59 -30.47
CA LEU A 32 -11.57 -0.10 -29.22
C LEU A 32 -12.94 -0.76 -29.18
N PRO A 33 -13.08 -1.92 -28.54
CA PRO A 33 -14.39 -2.50 -28.31
C PRO A 33 -15.18 -1.64 -27.32
N THR A 34 -16.51 -1.73 -27.37
CA THR A 34 -17.42 -1.03 -26.46
C THR A 34 -17.15 -1.44 -24.99
N HIS A 35 -16.76 -2.68 -24.77
CA HIS A 35 -16.42 -3.25 -23.44
C HIS A 35 -14.93 -3.58 -23.39
N PRO A 36 -14.04 -2.62 -23.16
CA PRO A 36 -12.61 -2.85 -23.19
C PRO A 36 -12.17 -3.73 -22.01
N ARG A 37 -11.25 -4.65 -22.30
CA ARG A 37 -10.63 -5.54 -21.30
C ARG A 37 -9.32 -4.92 -20.82
N ILE A 38 -9.29 -4.48 -19.55
CA ILE A 38 -8.16 -3.77 -18.96
C ILE A 38 -7.48 -4.67 -17.92
N LEU A 39 -6.15 -4.79 -17.99
CA LEU A 39 -5.34 -5.50 -17.00
C LEU A 39 -4.52 -4.50 -16.19
N LEU A 40 -4.68 -4.53 -14.87
CA LEU A 40 -3.87 -3.77 -13.92
C LEU A 40 -2.89 -4.73 -13.24
N VAL A 41 -1.60 -4.38 -13.19
CA VAL A 41 -0.56 -5.21 -12.56
C VAL A 41 0.09 -4.45 -11.42
N ARG A 42 -0.05 -4.98 -10.19
CA ARG A 42 0.56 -4.44 -8.97
C ARG A 42 1.12 -5.56 -8.11
N PRO A 43 2.46 -5.71 -7.99
CA PRO A 43 3.07 -6.83 -7.27
C PRO A 43 3.23 -6.60 -5.77
N ASP A 44 3.05 -5.37 -5.31
CA ASP A 44 3.47 -4.87 -4.01
C ASP A 44 2.66 -5.44 -2.83
N HIS A 45 2.97 -4.93 -1.63
CA HIS A 45 2.36 -5.35 -0.37
C HIS A 45 1.07 -4.56 -0.05
N LEU A 46 0.49 -4.82 1.12
CA LEU A 46 -0.81 -4.32 1.55
C LEU A 46 -0.96 -2.79 1.38
N GLY A 47 -0.03 -2.00 1.89
CA GLY A 47 -0.10 -0.54 1.83
C GLY A 47 -0.16 0.00 0.41
N ASP A 48 0.68 -0.54 -0.48
CA ASP A 48 0.71 -0.14 -1.90
C ASP A 48 -0.59 -0.50 -2.63
N LEU A 49 -1.22 -1.62 -2.27
CA LEU A 49 -2.54 -1.98 -2.82
C LEU A 49 -3.63 -1.04 -2.32
N VAL A 50 -3.59 -0.61 -1.05
CA VAL A 50 -4.50 0.40 -0.53
C VAL A 50 -4.30 1.72 -1.27
N LEU A 51 -3.06 2.19 -1.45
CA LEU A 51 -2.72 3.38 -2.24
C LEU A 51 -3.09 3.27 -3.73
N THR A 52 -3.43 2.08 -4.21
CA THR A 52 -3.88 1.84 -5.58
C THR A 52 -5.42 1.96 -5.72
N THR A 53 -6.17 1.86 -4.63
CA THR A 53 -7.66 1.84 -4.70
C THR A 53 -8.31 3.04 -5.37
N PRO A 54 -7.79 4.28 -5.32
CA PRO A 54 -8.36 5.42 -6.01
C PRO A 54 -8.58 5.21 -7.51
N ILE A 55 -7.65 4.48 -8.17
CA ILE A 55 -7.76 4.25 -9.62
C ILE A 55 -8.89 3.29 -9.99
N LEU A 56 -9.27 2.39 -9.09
CA LEU A 56 -10.32 1.41 -9.35
C LEU A 56 -11.67 2.10 -9.49
N GLN A 57 -11.98 3.00 -8.56
CA GLN A 57 -13.20 3.81 -8.62
C GLN A 57 -13.16 4.77 -9.82
N ALA A 58 -12.02 5.40 -10.08
CA ALA A 58 -11.85 6.31 -11.21
C ALA A 58 -12.11 5.60 -12.55
N LEU A 59 -11.54 4.39 -12.74
CA LEU A 59 -11.80 3.58 -13.94
C LEU A 59 -13.25 3.13 -14.05
N GLN A 60 -13.88 2.71 -12.97
CA GLN A 60 -15.30 2.30 -12.96
C GLN A 60 -16.22 3.44 -13.34
N THR A 61 -15.94 4.65 -12.86
CA THR A 61 -16.72 5.84 -13.18
C THR A 61 -16.54 6.27 -14.64
N ALA A 62 -15.30 6.27 -15.13
CA ALA A 62 -14.99 6.72 -16.48
C ALA A 62 -15.34 5.69 -17.56
N LEU A 63 -15.29 4.40 -17.23
CA LEU A 63 -15.52 3.27 -18.14
C LEU A 63 -16.40 2.21 -17.47
N PRO A 64 -17.70 2.47 -17.23
CA PRO A 64 -18.57 1.57 -16.49
C PRO A 64 -18.72 0.18 -17.15
N GLU A 65 -18.55 0.09 -18.47
CA GLU A 65 -18.65 -1.14 -19.24
C GLU A 65 -17.29 -1.88 -19.40
N ALA A 66 -16.22 -1.35 -18.83
CA ALA A 66 -14.90 -1.99 -18.94
C ALA A 66 -14.81 -3.25 -18.06
N HIS A 67 -14.20 -4.30 -18.59
CA HIS A 67 -13.88 -5.49 -17.83
C HIS A 67 -12.49 -5.35 -17.18
N ILE A 68 -12.45 -4.89 -15.95
CA ILE A 68 -11.20 -4.64 -15.22
C ILE A 68 -10.73 -5.94 -14.55
N THR A 69 -9.52 -6.36 -14.89
CA THR A 69 -8.82 -7.46 -14.22
C THR A 69 -7.67 -6.88 -13.40
N MET A 70 -7.64 -7.23 -12.10
CA MET A 70 -6.49 -6.91 -11.24
C MET A 70 -5.60 -8.14 -11.09
N MET A 71 -4.29 -7.97 -11.31
CA MET A 71 -3.27 -8.98 -11.03
C MET A 71 -2.44 -8.52 -9.84
N ALA A 72 -2.56 -9.22 -8.71
CA ALA A 72 -1.94 -8.89 -7.43
C ALA A 72 -1.20 -10.08 -6.83
N GLY A 73 -0.32 -9.82 -5.86
CA GLY A 73 0.30 -10.86 -5.05
C GLY A 73 -0.69 -11.49 -4.08
N PRO A 74 -0.58 -12.79 -3.76
CA PRO A 74 -1.47 -13.43 -2.76
C PRO A 74 -1.38 -12.80 -1.38
N TRP A 75 -0.25 -12.13 -1.07
CA TRP A 75 0.00 -11.46 0.22
C TRP A 75 -0.72 -10.12 0.43
N SER A 76 -1.38 -9.59 -0.60
CA SER A 76 -2.06 -8.28 -0.56
C SER A 76 -3.39 -8.26 -1.31
N SER A 77 -3.75 -9.37 -1.95
CA SER A 77 -4.94 -9.46 -2.82
C SER A 77 -6.26 -9.19 -2.10
N GLU A 78 -6.34 -9.44 -0.79
CA GLU A 78 -7.54 -9.20 0.02
C GLU A 78 -7.99 -7.74 -0.04
N VAL A 79 -7.05 -6.78 -0.15
CA VAL A 79 -7.36 -5.34 -0.28
C VAL A 79 -8.28 -5.04 -1.45
N VAL A 80 -8.13 -5.76 -2.56
CA VAL A 80 -8.83 -5.50 -3.81
C VAL A 80 -9.84 -6.59 -4.20
N ALA A 81 -9.83 -7.72 -3.49
CA ALA A 81 -10.62 -8.91 -3.86
C ALA A 81 -12.13 -8.64 -3.97
N ARG A 82 -12.65 -7.72 -3.16
CA ARG A 82 -14.09 -7.37 -3.09
C ARG A 82 -14.42 -6.03 -3.75
N HIS A 83 -13.44 -5.37 -4.36
CA HIS A 83 -13.69 -4.05 -4.93
C HIS A 83 -14.65 -4.17 -6.14
N PRO A 84 -15.78 -3.43 -6.16
CA PRO A 84 -16.83 -3.61 -7.17
C PRO A 84 -16.37 -3.34 -8.60
N ALA A 85 -15.33 -2.54 -8.80
CA ALA A 85 -14.75 -2.29 -10.11
C ALA A 85 -14.00 -3.49 -10.69
N ILE A 86 -13.64 -4.50 -9.87
CA ILE A 86 -12.82 -5.62 -10.32
C ILE A 86 -13.72 -6.78 -10.75
N ALA A 87 -13.79 -7.01 -12.07
CA ALA A 87 -14.51 -8.13 -12.63
C ALA A 87 -13.74 -9.46 -12.46
N ARG A 88 -12.40 -9.40 -12.35
CA ARG A 88 -11.56 -10.58 -12.16
C ARG A 88 -10.29 -10.26 -11.37
N LEU A 89 -9.96 -11.12 -10.41
CA LEU A 89 -8.69 -11.10 -9.69
C LEU A 89 -7.80 -12.26 -10.16
N ILE A 90 -6.54 -11.97 -10.48
CA ILE A 90 -5.51 -12.96 -10.79
C ILE A 90 -4.44 -12.89 -9.72
N LEU A 91 -4.23 -14.00 -9.01
CA LEU A 91 -3.14 -14.12 -8.05
C LEU A 91 -1.86 -14.54 -8.76
N CYS A 92 -0.80 -13.74 -8.60
CA CYS A 92 0.51 -14.05 -9.16
C CYS A 92 1.59 -13.97 -8.07
N PRO A 93 2.37 -15.04 -7.89
CA PRO A 93 3.49 -15.05 -6.95
C PRO A 93 4.70 -14.31 -7.54
N PHE A 94 4.57 -13.00 -7.70
CA PHE A 94 5.56 -12.15 -8.35
C PHE A 94 6.98 -12.33 -7.82
N PRO A 95 7.98 -12.47 -8.71
CA PRO A 95 9.38 -12.59 -8.30
C PRO A 95 9.87 -11.32 -7.58
N GLY A 96 10.63 -11.51 -6.52
CA GLY A 96 11.19 -10.42 -5.72
C GLY A 96 10.24 -9.87 -4.63
N PHE A 97 8.98 -10.34 -4.57
CA PHE A 97 8.00 -9.94 -3.55
C PHE A 97 7.68 -11.06 -2.55
N GLN A 98 8.10 -12.27 -2.86
CA GLN A 98 8.00 -13.41 -1.94
C GLN A 98 9.14 -13.36 -0.92
N ARG A 99 8.85 -13.72 0.33
CA ARG A 99 9.86 -13.81 1.41
C ARG A 99 10.70 -15.08 1.35
N THR A 100 10.34 -16.03 0.48
CA THR A 100 11.07 -17.30 0.30
C THR A 100 12.05 -17.22 -0.87
N PRO A 101 13.28 -17.76 -0.74
CA PRO A 101 14.24 -17.83 -1.82
C PRO A 101 13.68 -18.62 -3.02
N GLN A 102 13.92 -18.13 -4.21
CA GLN A 102 13.48 -18.77 -5.45
C GLN A 102 14.67 -19.36 -6.21
N LYS A 103 14.42 -20.46 -6.96
CA LYS A 103 15.40 -21.01 -7.89
C LYS A 103 15.71 -19.99 -8.99
N PRO A 104 16.95 -19.89 -9.48
CA PRO A 104 17.36 -18.82 -10.42
C PRO A 104 16.52 -18.69 -11.69
N LEU A 105 16.01 -19.79 -12.25
CA LEU A 105 15.20 -19.78 -13.48
C LEU A 105 13.68 -19.67 -13.22
N ALA A 106 13.22 -19.84 -11.99
CA ALA A 106 11.79 -19.82 -11.65
C ALA A 106 11.07 -18.53 -12.10
N PRO A 107 11.65 -17.31 -11.94
CA PRO A 107 11.04 -16.07 -12.40
C PRO A 107 10.77 -16.04 -13.91
N TYR A 108 11.63 -16.63 -14.71
CA TYR A 108 11.52 -16.63 -16.17
C TYR A 108 10.53 -17.68 -16.66
N ILE A 109 10.51 -18.85 -16.05
CA ILE A 109 9.51 -19.90 -16.33
C ILE A 109 8.11 -19.36 -15.99
N LEU A 110 7.96 -18.72 -14.83
CA LEU A 110 6.71 -18.08 -14.43
C LEU A 110 6.29 -17.02 -15.45
N LEU A 111 7.22 -16.15 -15.88
CA LEU A 111 6.99 -15.11 -16.88
C LEU A 111 6.36 -15.68 -18.15
N LEU A 112 6.95 -16.74 -18.71
CA LEU A 112 6.47 -17.36 -19.95
C LEU A 112 5.11 -18.04 -19.77
N ASN A 113 4.90 -18.73 -18.66
CA ASN A 113 3.64 -19.43 -18.38
C ASN A 113 2.49 -18.44 -18.19
N VAL A 114 2.71 -17.41 -17.40
CA VAL A 114 1.71 -16.37 -17.15
C VAL A 114 1.43 -15.57 -18.42
N ALA A 115 2.45 -15.24 -19.20
CA ALA A 115 2.28 -14.55 -20.49
C ALA A 115 1.37 -15.35 -21.46
N ARG A 116 1.56 -16.68 -21.53
CA ARG A 116 0.69 -17.56 -22.35
C ARG A 116 -0.76 -17.55 -21.86
N GLN A 117 -0.97 -17.56 -20.53
CA GLN A 117 -2.31 -17.49 -19.94
C GLN A 117 -3.00 -16.15 -20.22
N LEU A 118 -2.29 -15.03 -20.03
CA LEU A 118 -2.82 -13.69 -20.29
C LEU A 118 -3.14 -13.47 -21.77
N ARG A 119 -2.34 -14.01 -22.68
CA ARG A 119 -2.56 -13.91 -24.14
C ARG A 119 -3.94 -14.47 -24.55
N ARG A 120 -4.40 -15.54 -23.92
CA ARG A 120 -5.72 -16.15 -24.17
C ARG A 120 -6.89 -15.29 -23.69
N GLN A 121 -6.62 -14.26 -22.89
CA GLN A 121 -7.65 -13.39 -22.31
C GLN A 121 -7.96 -12.17 -23.18
N HIS A 122 -7.13 -11.91 -24.22
CA HIS A 122 -7.35 -10.84 -25.20
C HIS A 122 -7.57 -9.45 -24.59
N TYR A 123 -6.69 -9.03 -23.67
CA TYR A 123 -6.72 -7.68 -23.12
C TYR A 123 -6.45 -6.63 -24.20
N ASP A 124 -7.16 -5.51 -24.13
CA ASP A 124 -7.02 -4.37 -25.04
C ASP A 124 -5.97 -3.36 -24.54
N LEU A 125 -5.87 -3.26 -23.22
CA LEU A 125 -4.93 -2.38 -22.53
C LEU A 125 -4.43 -3.03 -21.25
N ALA A 126 -3.18 -2.74 -20.88
CA ALA A 126 -2.66 -3.08 -19.56
C ALA A 126 -1.82 -1.94 -18.98
N ILE A 127 -1.89 -1.79 -17.66
CA ILE A 127 -1.15 -0.79 -16.90
C ILE A 127 -0.20 -1.51 -15.93
N ASN A 128 1.11 -1.23 -16.05
CA ASN A 128 2.12 -1.64 -15.08
C ASN A 128 2.21 -0.56 -14.02
N LEU A 129 1.51 -0.74 -12.90
CA LEU A 129 1.33 0.29 -11.88
C LEU A 129 2.59 0.55 -11.03
N ARG A 130 3.45 -0.45 -10.87
CA ARG A 130 4.73 -0.24 -10.16
C ARG A 130 5.78 0.32 -11.12
N PRO A 131 6.36 1.50 -10.83
CA PRO A 131 7.23 2.23 -11.76
C PRO A 131 8.45 1.45 -12.24
N ASP A 132 9.16 0.76 -11.34
CA ASP A 132 10.41 0.04 -11.60
C ASP A 132 10.24 -1.46 -11.92
N PHE A 133 9.00 -1.91 -12.10
CA PHE A 133 8.69 -3.33 -12.27
C PHE A 133 8.86 -3.82 -13.71
N TRP A 134 10.11 -4.00 -14.11
CA TRP A 134 10.47 -4.48 -15.44
C TRP A 134 9.86 -5.85 -15.81
N TRP A 135 9.70 -6.75 -14.81
CA TRP A 135 9.12 -8.08 -15.03
C TRP A 135 7.65 -7.98 -15.45
N GLY A 136 6.90 -7.07 -14.83
CA GLY A 136 5.52 -6.76 -15.23
C GLY A 136 5.46 -6.22 -16.66
N ALA A 137 6.28 -5.25 -17.00
CA ALA A 137 6.34 -4.69 -18.36
C ALA A 137 6.68 -5.76 -19.40
N ALA A 138 7.66 -6.63 -19.11
CA ALA A 138 8.04 -7.76 -19.98
C ALA A 138 6.90 -8.79 -20.10
N LEU A 139 6.16 -9.06 -19.02
CA LEU A 139 4.99 -9.91 -19.03
C LEU A 139 3.92 -9.42 -20.01
N LEU A 140 3.57 -8.13 -19.92
CA LEU A 140 2.57 -7.52 -20.79
C LEU A 140 2.99 -7.56 -22.27
N TYR A 141 4.28 -7.35 -22.54
CA TYR A 141 4.86 -7.45 -23.87
C TYR A 141 4.77 -8.87 -24.43
N LEU A 142 5.21 -9.88 -23.68
CA LEU A 142 5.14 -11.28 -24.08
C LEU A 142 3.71 -11.78 -24.26
N ALA A 143 2.78 -11.28 -23.46
CA ALA A 143 1.35 -11.57 -23.60
C ALA A 143 0.74 -10.96 -24.88
N GLY A 144 1.45 -10.07 -25.58
CA GLY A 144 0.98 -9.44 -26.81
C GLY A 144 -0.19 -8.48 -26.58
N ILE A 145 -0.20 -7.80 -25.43
CA ILE A 145 -1.25 -6.80 -25.13
C ILE A 145 -1.01 -5.56 -25.98
N PRO A 146 -2.01 -5.05 -26.73
CA PRO A 146 -1.82 -3.99 -27.71
C PRO A 146 -1.35 -2.67 -27.11
N ARG A 147 -1.93 -2.24 -26.00
CA ARG A 147 -1.61 -0.99 -25.33
C ARG A 147 -1.07 -1.29 -23.94
N ARG A 148 0.19 -0.91 -23.70
CA ARG A 148 0.93 -1.21 -22.47
C ARG A 148 1.49 0.07 -21.90
N ILE A 149 0.91 0.53 -20.80
CA ILE A 149 1.23 1.80 -20.16
C ILE A 149 2.02 1.56 -18.87
N GLY A 150 2.98 2.40 -18.59
CA GLY A 150 3.78 2.39 -17.37
C GLY A 150 4.76 3.55 -17.35
N TYR A 151 5.67 3.56 -16.39
CA TYR A 151 6.68 4.61 -16.26
C TYR A 151 7.96 4.27 -17.02
N ALA A 152 8.65 5.33 -17.53
CA ALA A 152 9.86 5.25 -18.32
C ALA A 152 11.09 4.95 -17.44
N ILE A 153 11.07 3.83 -16.71
CA ILE A 153 12.19 3.37 -15.87
C ILE A 153 12.83 2.14 -16.51
N GLN A 154 14.14 2.20 -16.72
CA GLN A 154 14.91 1.09 -17.24
C GLN A 154 15.03 -0.07 -16.24
N PRO A 155 15.01 -1.32 -16.70
CA PRO A 155 14.97 -1.79 -18.09
C PRO A 155 13.54 -2.11 -18.60
N GLY A 156 12.48 -1.61 -17.95
CA GLY A 156 11.08 -1.86 -18.29
C GLY A 156 10.58 -1.10 -19.51
N THR A 157 11.09 0.11 -19.76
CA THR A 157 10.65 1.02 -20.82
C THR A 157 10.53 0.37 -22.22
N PRO A 158 11.46 -0.47 -22.70
CA PRO A 158 11.36 -1.05 -24.06
C PRO A 158 10.20 -2.02 -24.28
N PHE A 159 9.52 -2.43 -23.22
CA PHE A 159 8.37 -3.34 -23.26
C PHE A 159 7.01 -2.62 -23.29
N LEU A 160 7.01 -1.31 -23.04
CA LEU A 160 5.81 -0.47 -23.02
C LEU A 160 5.52 0.10 -24.41
N THR A 161 4.25 0.38 -24.69
CA THR A 161 3.84 1.16 -25.86
C THR A 161 3.75 2.64 -25.57
N GLN A 162 3.48 2.97 -24.32
CA GLN A 162 3.45 4.34 -23.80
C GLN A 162 4.13 4.36 -22.42
N ALA A 163 5.24 5.07 -22.33
CA ALA A 163 6.04 5.18 -21.14
C ALA A 163 6.06 6.65 -20.67
N LEU A 164 5.47 6.92 -19.49
CA LEU A 164 5.41 8.26 -18.93
C LEU A 164 6.72 8.58 -18.21
N PRO A 165 7.19 9.83 -18.23
CA PRO A 165 8.21 10.28 -17.30
C PRO A 165 7.79 10.02 -15.85
N PHE A 166 8.70 9.53 -15.01
CA PHE A 166 8.43 9.32 -13.59
C PHE A 166 8.93 10.51 -12.77
N PRO A 167 8.03 11.35 -12.25
CA PRO A 167 8.39 12.54 -11.47
C PRO A 167 8.64 12.14 -10.00
N SER A 168 9.82 11.62 -9.71
CA SER A 168 10.17 11.25 -8.33
C SER A 168 10.83 12.45 -7.60
N PRO A 169 10.44 12.70 -6.33
CA PRO A 169 9.44 12.00 -5.53
C PRO A 169 8.01 12.45 -5.85
N GLU A 170 7.11 11.49 -6.02
CA GLU A 170 5.67 11.74 -6.18
C GLU A 170 4.86 10.70 -5.39
N MET A 171 3.77 11.15 -4.76
CA MET A 171 2.86 10.27 -4.02
C MET A 171 2.38 9.09 -4.87
N ALA A 172 2.44 7.88 -4.33
CA ALA A 172 2.14 6.65 -5.07
C ALA A 172 0.71 6.63 -5.65
N SER A 173 -0.30 7.13 -4.91
CA SER A 173 -1.66 7.24 -5.43
C SER A 173 -1.75 8.22 -6.60
N LEU A 174 -1.06 9.35 -6.54
CA LEU A 174 -1.01 10.33 -7.64
C LEU A 174 -0.36 9.74 -8.88
N SER A 175 0.77 9.03 -8.72
CA SER A 175 1.43 8.32 -9.81
C SER A 175 0.50 7.28 -10.46
N ASN A 176 -0.24 6.52 -9.66
CA ASN A 176 -1.22 5.56 -10.19
C ASN A 176 -2.34 6.27 -10.98
N LEU A 177 -2.88 7.39 -10.46
CA LEU A 177 -3.93 8.17 -11.13
C LEU A 177 -3.46 8.77 -12.46
N ARG A 178 -2.21 9.22 -12.55
CA ARG A 178 -1.61 9.70 -13.82
C ARG A 178 -1.58 8.62 -14.89
N LEU A 179 -1.19 7.39 -14.53
CA LEU A 179 -1.20 6.25 -15.46
C LEU A 179 -2.61 5.95 -15.95
N VAL A 180 -3.60 6.02 -15.07
CA VAL A 180 -5.02 5.82 -15.44
C VAL A 180 -5.54 6.95 -16.31
N SER A 181 -5.23 8.21 -16.01
CA SER A 181 -5.62 9.35 -16.85
C SER A 181 -5.11 9.17 -18.29
N THR A 182 -3.83 8.78 -18.44
CA THR A 182 -3.24 8.45 -19.74
C THR A 182 -3.90 7.24 -20.40
N ALA A 183 -4.30 6.25 -19.62
CA ALA A 183 -5.01 5.08 -20.13
C ALA A 183 -6.38 5.47 -20.70
N LEU A 184 -7.13 6.35 -20.03
CA LEU A 184 -8.40 6.88 -20.50
C LEU A 184 -8.24 7.63 -21.84
N GLU A 185 -7.27 8.54 -21.94
CA GLU A 185 -6.94 9.22 -23.20
C GLU A 185 -6.61 8.23 -24.33
N THR A 186 -5.80 7.21 -24.02
CA THR A 186 -5.45 6.14 -24.96
C THR A 186 -6.66 5.35 -25.43
N LEU A 187 -7.69 5.26 -24.59
CA LEU A 187 -8.97 4.61 -24.87
C LEU A 187 -9.99 5.56 -25.54
N GLY A 188 -9.61 6.80 -25.82
CA GLY A 188 -10.49 7.82 -26.43
C GLY A 188 -11.51 8.41 -25.46
N SER A 189 -11.32 8.21 -24.17
CA SER A 189 -12.14 8.80 -23.10
C SER A 189 -11.49 10.07 -22.55
N SER A 190 -12.27 10.91 -21.88
CA SER A 190 -11.74 12.09 -21.19
C SER A 190 -10.76 11.68 -20.08
N PRO A 191 -9.66 12.44 -19.90
CA PRO A 191 -8.76 12.22 -18.77
C PRO A 191 -9.47 12.45 -17.44
N LEU A 192 -8.85 12.02 -16.36
CA LEU A 192 -9.37 12.24 -15.01
C LEU A 192 -9.50 13.74 -14.71
N ALA A 193 -10.57 14.11 -13.99
CA ALA A 193 -10.80 15.48 -13.55
C ALA A 193 -9.68 15.97 -12.63
N GLN A 194 -9.23 17.19 -12.87
CA GLN A 194 -8.18 17.84 -12.09
C GLN A 194 -8.78 18.78 -11.04
N PRO A 195 -8.11 19.00 -9.90
CA PRO A 195 -6.82 18.39 -9.50
C PRO A 195 -6.98 16.94 -8.98
N LEU A 196 -5.95 16.12 -9.15
CA LEU A 196 -5.89 14.76 -8.61
C LEU A 196 -5.54 14.81 -7.11
N THR A 197 -6.54 14.88 -6.26
CA THR A 197 -6.42 15.05 -4.80
C THR A 197 -7.05 13.89 -4.02
N PRO A 198 -6.68 13.70 -2.74
CA PRO A 198 -7.32 12.70 -1.88
C PRO A 198 -8.85 12.89 -1.76
N GLN A 199 -9.34 14.14 -1.80
CA GLN A 199 -10.78 14.44 -1.73
C GLN A 199 -11.52 14.01 -3.00
N GLY A 200 -10.91 14.23 -4.18
CA GLY A 200 -11.49 13.81 -5.47
C GLY A 200 -11.34 12.30 -5.72
N TYR A 201 -10.29 11.70 -5.18
CA TYR A 201 -9.93 10.30 -5.41
C TYR A 201 -9.50 9.63 -4.11
N PRO A 202 -10.41 9.39 -3.15
CA PRO A 202 -10.07 8.84 -1.84
C PRO A 202 -9.61 7.37 -1.90
N LEU A 203 -8.85 6.95 -0.90
CA LEU A 203 -8.63 5.53 -0.63
C LEU A 203 -9.97 4.87 -0.30
N LYS A 204 -10.12 3.60 -0.68
CA LYS A 204 -11.36 2.87 -0.42
C LYS A 204 -11.11 1.41 -0.05
N PHE A 205 -11.55 1.05 1.13
CA PHE A 205 -11.70 -0.33 1.57
C PHE A 205 -12.94 -0.40 2.47
N VAL A 206 -13.88 -1.27 2.16
CA VAL A 206 -15.15 -1.37 2.89
C VAL A 206 -15.18 -2.72 3.65
N PRO A 207 -15.14 -2.71 4.98
CA PRO A 207 -15.37 -3.90 5.79
C PRO A 207 -16.80 -4.44 5.60
N THR A 208 -16.98 -5.75 5.76
CA THR A 208 -18.30 -6.38 5.71
C THR A 208 -19.02 -6.31 7.06
N SER A 209 -20.33 -6.59 7.06
CA SER A 209 -21.11 -6.67 8.29
C SER A 209 -20.58 -7.75 9.25
N GLU A 210 -20.11 -8.88 8.72
CA GLU A 210 -19.52 -9.97 9.51
C GLU A 210 -18.20 -9.53 10.18
N GLU A 211 -17.41 -8.70 9.50
CA GLU A 211 -16.16 -8.16 10.04
C GLU A 211 -16.43 -7.14 11.15
N HIS A 212 -17.47 -6.31 11.01
CA HIS A 212 -17.93 -5.43 12.08
C HIS A 212 -18.48 -6.21 13.28
N THR A 213 -19.26 -7.25 13.05
CA THR A 213 -19.76 -8.12 14.10
C THR A 213 -18.62 -8.78 14.85
N TRP A 214 -17.65 -9.33 14.12
CA TRP A 214 -16.45 -9.94 14.72
C TRP A 214 -15.69 -8.95 15.62
N VAL A 215 -15.49 -7.71 15.17
CA VAL A 215 -14.82 -6.67 15.99
C VAL A 215 -15.63 -6.39 17.25
N THR A 216 -16.93 -6.23 17.13
CA THR A 216 -17.83 -5.95 18.27
C THR A 216 -17.74 -7.07 19.33
N GLU A 217 -17.83 -8.32 18.91
CA GLU A 217 -17.74 -9.49 19.78
C GLU A 217 -16.35 -9.60 20.44
N CYS A 218 -15.28 -9.37 19.66
CA CYS A 218 -13.90 -9.41 20.15
C CYS A 218 -13.66 -8.34 21.24
N LEU A 219 -14.12 -7.11 21.00
CA LEU A 219 -14.02 -6.01 21.97
C LEU A 219 -14.84 -6.28 23.24
N GLN A 220 -16.05 -6.78 23.07
CA GLN A 220 -16.94 -7.13 24.19
C GLN A 220 -16.34 -8.23 25.06
N GLN A 221 -15.76 -9.28 24.46
CA GLN A 221 -15.05 -10.34 25.18
C GLN A 221 -13.83 -9.83 25.95
N ALA A 222 -13.19 -8.77 25.46
CA ALA A 222 -12.09 -8.09 26.13
C ALA A 222 -12.55 -7.06 27.19
N GLY A 223 -13.86 -6.93 27.44
CA GLY A 223 -14.40 -5.97 28.40
C GLY A 223 -14.33 -4.51 27.93
N ILE A 224 -14.30 -4.28 26.62
CA ILE A 224 -14.30 -2.96 25.99
C ILE A 224 -15.74 -2.65 25.56
N ALA A 225 -16.30 -1.58 26.14
CA ALA A 225 -17.68 -1.17 25.85
C ALA A 225 -17.80 -0.50 24.45
N PRO A 226 -19.02 -0.47 23.87
CA PRO A 226 -19.23 0.16 22.56
C PRO A 226 -18.80 1.64 22.51
N ASP A 227 -18.91 2.37 23.59
CA ASP A 227 -18.59 3.79 23.68
C ASP A 227 -17.17 4.08 24.21
N ASP A 228 -16.42 3.05 24.60
CA ASP A 228 -15.04 3.23 25.05
C ASP A 228 -14.18 3.83 23.92
N PRO A 229 -13.39 4.89 24.20
CA PRO A 229 -12.45 5.45 23.22
C PRO A 229 -11.31 4.47 22.97
N ILE A 230 -11.11 4.07 21.70
CA ILE A 230 -10.10 3.10 21.29
C ILE A 230 -8.97 3.80 20.56
N VAL A 231 -7.73 3.53 20.99
CA VAL A 231 -6.52 3.85 20.23
C VAL A 231 -5.87 2.56 19.79
N VAL A 232 -5.60 2.45 18.49
CA VAL A 232 -4.87 1.31 17.91
C VAL A 232 -3.42 1.71 17.68
N ILE A 233 -2.50 0.88 18.15
CA ILE A 233 -1.06 1.00 17.85
C ILE A 233 -0.65 -0.20 17.01
N HIS A 234 -0.11 0.05 15.81
CA HIS A 234 0.48 -0.99 14.96
C HIS A 234 1.99 -0.78 14.85
N PRO A 235 2.79 -1.34 15.78
CA PRO A 235 4.22 -1.09 15.86
C PRO A 235 5.03 -1.83 14.80
N GLY A 236 4.43 -2.88 14.19
CA GLY A 236 5.07 -3.80 13.26
C GLY A 236 5.25 -3.26 11.85
N THR A 237 6.22 -3.82 11.12
CA THR A 237 6.48 -3.48 9.72
C THR A 237 7.22 -4.60 8.99
N GLY A 238 7.19 -4.57 7.66
CA GLY A 238 7.90 -5.54 6.82
C GLY A 238 9.43 -5.40 6.79
N ALA A 239 10.01 -4.32 7.34
CA ALA A 239 11.45 -4.08 7.35
C ALA A 239 11.90 -3.61 8.74
N GLU A 240 12.80 -4.36 9.37
CA GLU A 240 13.26 -4.13 10.75
C GLU A 240 13.84 -2.73 10.97
N VAL A 241 14.50 -2.15 9.96
CA VAL A 241 15.05 -0.79 10.01
C VAL A 241 14.01 0.30 10.21
N LYS A 242 12.72 0.00 9.98
CA LYS A 242 11.60 0.92 10.20
C LYS A 242 10.97 0.80 11.59
N LEU A 243 11.39 -0.16 12.40
CA LEU A 243 10.85 -0.34 13.75
C LEU A 243 11.28 0.79 14.69
N TRP A 244 10.33 1.29 15.45
CA TRP A 244 10.61 2.20 16.56
C TRP A 244 10.87 1.39 17.84
N ARG A 245 11.33 2.06 18.90
CA ARG A 245 11.68 1.42 20.18
C ARG A 245 10.43 0.95 20.93
N THR A 246 10.50 -0.23 21.53
CA THR A 246 9.40 -0.80 22.33
C THR A 246 9.07 0.05 23.54
N GLU A 247 10.09 0.59 24.23
CA GLU A 247 9.93 1.47 25.38
C GLU A 247 9.27 2.81 25.00
N ALA A 248 9.59 3.32 23.81
CA ALA A 248 8.99 4.56 23.32
C ALA A 248 7.49 4.38 23.01
N TRP A 249 7.10 3.24 22.44
CA TRP A 249 5.69 2.89 22.27
C TRP A 249 4.96 2.82 23.59
N ALA A 250 5.54 2.16 24.62
CA ALA A 250 4.95 2.06 25.96
C ALA A 250 4.82 3.43 26.61
N THR A 251 5.83 4.30 26.50
CA THR A 251 5.79 5.68 27.03
C THR A 251 4.65 6.48 26.39
N CYS A 252 4.55 6.47 25.06
CA CYS A 252 3.47 7.18 24.37
C CYS A 252 2.10 6.58 24.73
N ALA A 253 1.98 5.25 24.82
CA ALA A 253 0.74 4.59 25.22
C ALA A 253 0.28 5.02 26.61
N ASN A 254 1.20 5.11 27.57
CA ASN A 254 0.92 5.57 28.94
C ASN A 254 0.49 7.05 29.00
N ALA A 255 0.96 7.88 28.06
CA ALA A 255 0.60 9.29 27.99
C ALA A 255 -0.78 9.55 27.34
N LEU A 256 -1.30 8.62 26.52
CA LEU A 256 -2.55 8.79 25.76
C LEU A 256 -3.76 9.26 26.59
N PRO A 257 -4.06 8.68 27.77
CA PRO A 257 -5.23 9.10 28.57
C PRO A 257 -5.17 10.58 28.97
N THR A 258 -3.98 11.07 29.30
CA THR A 258 -3.77 12.48 29.67
C THR A 258 -3.79 13.40 28.45
N LEU A 259 -3.18 13.00 27.34
CA LEU A 259 -3.05 13.84 26.15
C LEU A 259 -4.38 13.98 25.39
N LEU A 260 -5.20 12.93 25.35
CA LEU A 260 -6.49 12.93 24.64
C LEU A 260 -7.62 13.57 25.47
N THR A 261 -7.47 13.67 26.81
CA THR A 261 -8.46 14.28 27.72
C THR A 261 -9.88 13.77 27.48
N THR A 262 -10.06 12.45 27.38
CA THR A 262 -11.34 11.78 27.17
C THR A 262 -12.10 11.63 28.49
N THR A 263 -13.45 11.61 28.44
CA THR A 263 -14.31 11.39 29.62
C THR A 263 -14.29 9.94 30.11
N LEU A 264 -14.07 9.00 29.19
CA LEU A 264 -13.96 7.56 29.47
C LEU A 264 -12.50 7.11 29.36
N PRO A 265 -12.11 6.02 30.05
CA PRO A 265 -10.77 5.48 29.94
C PRO A 265 -10.43 5.07 28.51
N VAL A 266 -9.29 5.52 27.99
CA VAL A 266 -8.80 5.14 26.68
C VAL A 266 -8.40 3.66 26.68
N ARG A 267 -8.93 2.89 25.74
CA ARG A 267 -8.58 1.49 25.52
C ARG A 267 -7.52 1.38 24.44
N ILE A 268 -6.42 0.74 24.77
CA ILE A 268 -5.29 0.58 23.83
C ILE A 268 -5.31 -0.84 23.28
N ILE A 269 -5.22 -0.93 21.95
CA ILE A 269 -5.15 -2.20 21.23
C ILE A 269 -3.84 -2.23 20.43
N LEU A 270 -3.00 -3.21 20.71
CA LEU A 270 -1.81 -3.47 19.90
C LEU A 270 -2.18 -4.48 18.81
N THR A 271 -1.90 -4.14 17.56
CA THR A 271 -2.16 -5.02 16.41
C THR A 271 -0.86 -5.41 15.70
N GLY A 272 -0.82 -6.62 15.16
CA GLY A 272 0.36 -7.13 14.46
C GLY A 272 0.15 -8.55 13.94
N SER A 273 1.17 -9.11 13.34
CA SER A 273 1.22 -10.54 12.99
C SER A 273 1.67 -11.39 14.18
N GLN A 274 1.45 -12.72 14.08
CA GLN A 274 1.98 -13.66 15.10
C GLN A 274 3.50 -13.57 15.29
N ARG A 275 4.24 -13.19 14.25
CA ARG A 275 5.70 -13.00 14.36
C ARG A 275 6.09 -11.76 15.17
N GLU A 276 5.20 -10.78 15.23
CA GLU A 276 5.39 -9.52 15.95
C GLU A 276 4.90 -9.60 17.39
N ARG A 277 4.25 -10.70 17.78
CA ARG A 277 3.72 -10.91 19.12
C ARG A 277 4.73 -10.68 20.24
N PRO A 278 5.99 -11.20 20.17
CA PRO A 278 6.98 -10.95 21.23
C PRO A 278 7.29 -9.46 21.44
N MET A 279 7.39 -8.69 20.36
CA MET A 279 7.58 -7.24 20.43
C MET A 279 6.35 -6.55 21.05
N MET A 280 5.14 -6.99 20.71
CA MET A 280 3.91 -6.45 21.29
C MET A 280 3.80 -6.75 22.80
N GLU A 281 4.20 -7.93 23.22
CA GLU A 281 4.27 -8.33 24.65
C GLU A 281 5.32 -7.51 25.41
N GLU A 282 6.45 -7.21 24.78
CA GLU A 282 7.47 -6.32 25.33
C GLU A 282 6.93 -4.89 25.52
N ILE A 283 6.23 -4.33 24.53
CA ILE A 283 5.57 -3.03 24.64
C ILE A 283 4.54 -3.07 25.78
N ALA A 284 3.71 -4.10 25.83
CA ALA A 284 2.66 -4.26 26.85
C ALA A 284 3.23 -4.32 28.26
N SER A 285 4.40 -4.93 28.44
CA SER A 285 5.09 -5.02 29.75
C SER A 285 5.52 -3.66 30.31
N GLY A 286 5.76 -2.67 29.44
CA GLY A 286 6.08 -1.28 29.82
C GLY A 286 4.84 -0.38 30.00
N MET A 287 3.63 -0.90 29.75
CA MET A 287 2.41 -0.15 29.88
C MET A 287 1.81 -0.24 31.29
N THR A 288 1.24 0.87 31.77
CA THR A 288 0.56 0.94 33.09
C THR A 288 -0.79 0.21 33.09
N SER A 289 -1.45 0.16 31.95
CA SER A 289 -2.71 -0.57 31.75
C SER A 289 -2.52 -1.62 30.67
N PRO A 290 -2.95 -2.88 30.89
CA PRO A 290 -2.75 -3.94 29.92
C PRO A 290 -3.54 -3.65 28.62
N PRO A 291 -2.88 -3.67 27.44
CA PRO A 291 -3.56 -3.52 26.17
C PRO A 291 -4.21 -4.83 25.70
N LEU A 292 -5.19 -4.74 24.80
CA LEU A 292 -5.63 -5.90 24.04
C LEU A 292 -4.61 -6.20 22.92
N LEU A 293 -4.13 -7.44 22.84
CA LEU A 293 -3.20 -7.88 21.78
C LEU A 293 -3.96 -8.65 20.69
N LEU A 294 -3.94 -8.14 19.46
CA LEU A 294 -4.58 -8.77 18.29
C LEU A 294 -3.54 -9.10 17.22
N THR A 295 -3.26 -10.40 17.02
CA THR A 295 -2.17 -10.88 16.14
C THR A 295 -2.65 -11.72 14.94
N SER A 296 -3.94 -11.91 14.77
CA SER A 296 -4.49 -12.84 13.78
C SER A 296 -5.78 -12.31 13.14
N THR A 297 -5.77 -11.02 12.77
CA THR A 297 -6.88 -10.41 12.05
C THR A 297 -6.73 -10.61 10.53
N THR A 298 -7.85 -10.80 9.81
CA THR A 298 -7.90 -10.57 8.37
C THR A 298 -7.76 -9.07 8.07
N VAL A 299 -7.50 -8.71 6.82
CA VAL A 299 -7.44 -7.29 6.42
C VAL A 299 -8.78 -6.59 6.69
N GLY A 300 -9.89 -7.28 6.44
CA GLY A 300 -11.22 -6.73 6.67
C GLY A 300 -11.55 -6.54 8.15
N GLN A 301 -11.21 -7.51 9.02
CA GLN A 301 -11.35 -7.37 10.47
C GLN A 301 -10.48 -6.23 11.01
N LEU A 302 -9.24 -6.12 10.51
CA LEU A 302 -8.37 -5.01 10.88
C LEU A 302 -8.98 -3.67 10.44
N ALA A 303 -9.49 -3.58 9.21
CA ALA A 303 -10.14 -2.36 8.71
C ALA A 303 -11.36 -1.96 9.56
N ALA A 304 -12.21 -2.92 9.94
CA ALA A 304 -13.35 -2.67 10.82
C ALA A 304 -12.92 -2.17 12.21
N LEU A 305 -11.84 -2.73 12.76
CA LEU A 305 -11.25 -2.26 14.02
C LEU A 305 -10.70 -0.84 13.87
N LEU A 306 -9.94 -0.56 12.79
CA LEU A 306 -9.39 0.76 12.53
C LEU A 306 -10.47 1.81 12.32
N GLN A 307 -11.61 1.46 11.71
CA GLN A 307 -12.77 2.34 11.57
C GLN A 307 -13.42 2.68 12.94
N ARG A 308 -13.39 1.74 13.89
CA ARG A 308 -13.91 1.95 15.25
C ARG A 308 -12.94 2.76 16.12
N ALA A 309 -11.67 2.85 15.75
CA ALA A 309 -10.65 3.56 16.52
C ALA A 309 -10.79 5.09 16.36
N MET A 310 -10.55 5.83 17.43
CA MET A 310 -10.48 7.29 17.40
C MET A 310 -9.13 7.81 16.88
N LEU A 311 -8.07 6.98 16.97
CA LEU A 311 -6.70 7.32 16.57
C LEU A 311 -5.92 6.03 16.28
N VAL A 312 -5.08 6.07 15.26
CA VAL A 312 -4.16 4.98 14.93
C VAL A 312 -2.72 5.50 14.90
N LEU A 313 -1.84 4.85 15.65
CA LEU A 313 -0.40 5.14 15.66
C LEU A 313 0.38 3.97 15.06
N GLY A 314 1.45 4.27 14.36
CA GLY A 314 2.35 3.24 13.85
C GLY A 314 3.58 3.81 13.14
N VAL A 315 4.41 2.90 12.65
CA VAL A 315 5.48 3.24 11.71
C VAL A 315 4.92 3.21 10.27
N ASP A 316 5.71 3.62 9.28
CA ASP A 316 5.34 3.46 7.87
C ASP A 316 5.05 2.00 7.53
N ASN A 317 3.77 1.66 7.38
CA ASN A 317 3.27 0.31 7.10
C ASN A 317 1.88 0.31 6.42
N GLY A 318 1.45 -0.87 5.98
CA GLY A 318 0.15 -1.05 5.31
C GLY A 318 -1.07 -0.72 6.17
N PRO A 319 -1.15 -1.16 7.44
CA PRO A 319 -2.24 -0.83 8.34
C PRO A 319 -2.54 0.66 8.52
N LEU A 320 -1.52 1.53 8.50
CA LEU A 320 -1.74 2.98 8.56
C LEU A 320 -2.48 3.50 7.31
N HIS A 321 -2.13 3.02 6.10
CA HIS A 321 -2.90 3.36 4.90
C HIS A 321 -4.32 2.82 4.94
N LEU A 322 -4.52 1.66 5.56
CA LEU A 322 -5.86 1.10 5.77
C LEU A 322 -6.67 1.97 6.73
N ALA A 323 -6.06 2.51 7.79
CA ALA A 323 -6.69 3.48 8.69
C ALA A 323 -7.08 4.78 7.96
N VAL A 324 -6.21 5.29 7.09
CA VAL A 324 -6.54 6.44 6.22
C VAL A 324 -7.75 6.13 5.33
N ALA A 325 -7.82 4.92 4.76
CA ALA A 325 -8.97 4.49 3.96
C ALA A 325 -10.27 4.37 4.76
N GLN A 326 -10.20 4.21 6.09
CA GLN A 326 -11.36 4.23 6.99
C GLN A 326 -11.71 5.65 7.48
N GLY A 327 -10.91 6.67 7.14
CA GLY A 327 -11.07 8.04 7.62
C GLY A 327 -10.60 8.26 9.06
N THR A 328 -9.95 7.30 9.68
CA THR A 328 -9.46 7.39 11.06
C THR A 328 -8.18 8.22 11.13
N PRO A 329 -8.07 9.21 12.04
CA PRO A 329 -6.86 9.99 12.25
C PRO A 329 -5.63 9.09 12.49
N THR A 330 -4.47 9.45 11.92
CA THR A 330 -3.26 8.65 12.04
C THR A 330 -2.03 9.47 12.40
N ILE A 331 -1.11 8.85 13.16
CA ILE A 331 0.25 9.34 13.35
C ILE A 331 1.21 8.26 12.82
N SER A 332 2.01 8.62 11.83
CA SER A 332 2.92 7.71 11.13
C SER A 332 4.37 8.13 11.29
N ILE A 333 5.22 7.22 11.82
CA ILE A 333 6.66 7.48 11.98
C ILE A 333 7.40 6.97 10.74
N PHE A 334 8.16 7.85 10.10
CA PHE A 334 8.95 7.57 8.91
C PHE A 334 10.46 7.67 9.20
N GLY A 335 11.25 6.89 8.49
CA GLY A 335 12.70 6.91 8.55
C GLY A 335 13.33 6.73 7.17
N PRO A 336 13.67 5.49 6.77
CA PRO A 336 14.33 5.24 5.48
C PRO A 336 13.41 5.45 4.27
N THR A 337 12.12 5.31 4.42
CA THR A 337 11.12 5.52 3.36
C THR A 337 10.74 7.00 3.22
N ASP A 338 10.48 7.44 2.00
CA ASP A 338 10.13 8.83 1.70
C ASP A 338 8.62 9.07 1.90
N PRO A 339 8.21 9.90 2.87
CA PRO A 339 6.80 10.19 3.11
C PRO A 339 6.14 10.97 1.95
N ARG A 340 6.91 11.62 1.06
CA ARG A 340 6.38 12.24 -0.15
C ARG A 340 5.91 11.21 -1.18
N ILE A 341 6.36 9.96 -1.06
CA ILE A 341 5.98 8.83 -1.93
C ILE A 341 4.97 7.91 -1.24
N PHE A 342 5.25 7.58 0.03
CA PHE A 342 4.51 6.58 0.81
C PHE A 342 3.76 7.16 2.02
N GLY A 343 3.57 8.46 2.07
CA GLY A 343 2.78 9.09 3.13
C GLY A 343 1.28 8.77 3.01
N PRO A 344 0.47 9.22 3.95
CA PRO A 344 -0.98 9.08 3.92
C PRO A 344 -1.57 9.85 2.72
N TRP A 345 -2.41 9.19 1.94
CA TRP A 345 -3.22 9.82 0.90
C TRP A 345 -4.55 10.27 1.51
N GLY A 346 -4.54 11.37 2.23
CA GLY A 346 -5.66 11.90 3.00
C GLY A 346 -5.45 13.36 3.39
N ASP A 347 -6.29 13.87 4.28
CA ASP A 347 -6.19 15.21 4.82
C ASP A 347 -4.97 15.31 5.75
N THR A 348 -4.08 16.26 5.49
CA THR A 348 -2.85 16.47 6.26
C THR A 348 -3.10 16.93 7.69
N GLU A 349 -4.27 17.51 7.99
CA GLU A 349 -4.65 17.85 9.37
C GLU A 349 -5.03 16.61 10.19
N ARG A 350 -5.53 15.56 9.53
CA ARG A 350 -5.94 14.29 10.18
C ARG A 350 -4.85 13.23 10.19
N HIS A 351 -3.86 13.34 9.33
CA HIS A 351 -2.83 12.31 9.14
C HIS A 351 -1.44 12.93 9.30
N ILE A 352 -0.90 12.85 10.52
CA ILE A 352 0.38 13.47 10.87
C ILE A 352 1.53 12.53 10.55
N ILE A 353 2.55 13.08 9.88
CA ILE A 353 3.81 12.41 9.58
C ILE A 353 4.90 12.91 10.51
N ILE A 354 5.57 11.99 11.19
CA ILE A 354 6.79 12.26 11.95
C ILE A 354 7.97 11.63 11.20
N ALA A 355 8.68 12.45 10.43
CA ALA A 355 9.82 11.97 9.67
C ALA A 355 11.11 12.13 10.48
N SER A 356 11.92 11.07 10.55
CA SER A 356 13.25 11.14 11.14
C SER A 356 14.12 12.12 10.36
N MET A 357 14.82 12.98 11.09
CA MET A 357 15.83 13.88 10.54
C MET A 357 17.27 13.34 10.72
N HIS A 358 17.40 12.15 11.34
CA HIS A 358 18.69 11.55 11.64
C HIS A 358 19.28 10.85 10.41
N ARG A 359 20.39 11.34 9.91
CA ARG A 359 21.17 10.72 8.85
C ARG A 359 22.15 9.70 9.44
N CYS A 360 21.91 8.42 9.18
CA CYS A 360 22.74 7.34 9.68
C CYS A 360 24.11 7.28 8.99
N PRO A 361 25.16 6.75 9.68
CA PRO A 361 26.45 6.52 9.06
C PRO A 361 26.33 5.68 7.77
N GLY A 362 27.03 6.10 6.71
CA GLY A 362 26.98 5.41 5.41
C GLY A 362 25.76 5.75 4.53
N CYS A 363 24.73 6.42 5.05
CA CYS A 363 23.63 6.90 4.23
C CYS A 363 23.99 8.25 3.59
N SER A 364 23.74 8.39 2.28
CA SER A 364 23.97 9.64 1.54
C SER A 364 22.96 10.73 1.92
N CYS A 365 21.74 10.32 2.29
CA CYS A 365 20.63 11.21 2.64
C CYS A 365 19.65 10.54 3.62
N ILE A 366 18.68 11.30 4.09
CA ILE A 366 17.46 10.83 4.74
C ILE A 366 16.27 11.51 4.02
N PRO A 367 15.25 10.77 3.62
CA PRO A 367 15.12 9.30 3.59
C PRO A 367 16.12 8.65 2.61
N CYS A 368 16.68 7.49 2.99
CA CYS A 368 17.71 6.82 2.17
C CYS A 368 17.12 5.83 1.15
N GLY A 369 15.86 5.45 1.29
CA GLY A 369 15.14 4.49 0.42
C GLY A 369 15.57 3.02 0.57
N ARG A 370 16.59 2.72 1.39
CA ARG A 370 17.09 1.36 1.57
C ARG A 370 16.35 0.63 2.69
N LEU A 371 15.87 -0.59 2.41
CA LEU A 371 15.13 -1.43 3.36
C LEU A 371 15.76 -2.82 3.58
N ASP A 372 16.72 -3.20 2.75
CA ASP A 372 17.38 -4.51 2.70
C ASP A 372 18.63 -4.58 3.59
N PHE A 373 18.54 -4.03 4.80
CA PHE A 373 19.61 -4.11 5.78
C PHE A 373 19.70 -5.50 6.41
N SER A 374 20.91 -6.02 6.57
CA SER A 374 21.15 -7.18 7.41
C SER A 374 20.94 -6.83 8.89
N PRO A 375 20.67 -7.80 9.79
CA PRO A 375 20.51 -7.52 11.23
C PRO A 375 21.66 -6.73 11.84
N ALA A 376 22.90 -6.98 11.43
CA ALA A 376 24.08 -6.26 11.90
C ALA A 376 24.09 -4.79 11.42
N GLU A 377 23.62 -4.53 10.19
CA GLU A 377 23.51 -3.17 9.66
C GLU A 377 22.34 -2.39 10.31
N VAL A 378 21.23 -3.05 10.64
CA VAL A 378 20.08 -2.40 11.30
C VAL A 378 20.50 -1.74 12.63
N ALA A 379 21.41 -2.37 13.39
CA ALA A 379 21.93 -1.80 14.63
C ALA A 379 22.65 -0.45 14.42
N THR A 380 23.29 -0.25 13.28
CA THR A 380 24.01 0.99 12.92
C THR A 380 23.15 1.99 12.17
N HIS A 381 21.87 1.68 11.91
CA HIS A 381 20.92 2.54 11.20
C HIS A 381 19.71 2.89 12.09
N PRO A 382 19.92 3.67 13.18
CA PRO A 382 18.89 3.95 14.17
C PRO A 382 17.95 5.10 13.80
N CYS A 383 17.82 5.50 12.53
CA CYS A 383 17.09 6.71 12.15
C CYS A 383 15.65 6.76 12.74
N VAL A 384 14.88 5.68 12.66
CA VAL A 384 13.55 5.60 13.27
C VAL A 384 13.64 5.51 14.78
N ARG A 385 14.59 4.71 15.30
CA ARG A 385 14.78 4.51 16.75
C ARG A 385 15.15 5.80 17.51
N LEU A 386 15.71 6.80 16.81
CA LEU A 386 16.08 8.09 17.39
C LEU A 386 14.97 9.15 17.31
N VAL A 387 13.82 8.83 16.77
CA VAL A 387 12.64 9.71 16.85
C VAL A 387 12.25 9.83 18.34
N ALA A 388 12.16 11.07 18.82
CA ALA A 388 11.83 11.35 20.20
C ALA A 388 10.32 11.15 20.45
N GLU A 389 9.97 10.59 21.59
CA GLU A 389 8.59 10.37 22.06
C GLU A 389 7.80 11.68 22.08
N LYS A 390 8.44 12.76 22.48
CA LYS A 390 7.84 14.09 22.52
C LYS A 390 7.21 14.52 21.20
N LEU A 391 7.78 14.17 20.07
CA LEU A 391 7.22 14.47 18.74
C LEU A 391 5.89 13.73 18.52
N VAL A 392 5.78 12.49 19.02
CA VAL A 392 4.55 11.70 18.93
C VAL A 392 3.50 12.26 19.88
N GLU A 393 3.89 12.63 21.09
CA GLU A 393 3.00 13.27 22.09
C GLU A 393 2.44 14.61 21.56
N ASP A 394 3.28 15.46 20.97
CA ASP A 394 2.85 16.73 20.38
C ASP A 394 1.88 16.51 19.20
N ALA A 395 2.10 15.48 18.39
CA ALA A 395 1.18 15.09 17.33
C ALA A 395 -0.17 14.59 17.90
N ILE A 396 -0.17 13.82 18.98
CA ILE A 396 -1.40 13.38 19.67
C ILE A 396 -2.19 14.61 20.17
N VAL A 397 -1.53 15.56 20.82
CA VAL A 397 -2.16 16.81 21.30
C VAL A 397 -2.77 17.60 20.14
N SER A 398 -2.07 17.70 19.03
CA SER A 398 -2.56 18.38 17.81
C SER A 398 -3.84 17.74 17.27
N LEU A 399 -3.91 16.40 17.23
CA LEU A 399 -5.09 15.67 16.78
C LEU A 399 -6.22 15.65 17.79
N ALA A 400 -5.95 15.77 19.09
CA ALA A 400 -6.96 15.74 20.14
C ALA A 400 -8.05 16.79 19.94
N SER A 401 -7.73 17.94 19.37
CA SER A 401 -8.70 19.00 19.07
C SER A 401 -9.67 18.62 17.92
N ILE A 402 -9.18 17.90 16.92
CA ILE A 402 -9.96 17.42 15.78
C ILE A 402 -10.86 16.27 16.22
N ILE A 403 -10.29 15.30 16.94
CA ILE A 403 -11.00 14.13 17.45
C ILE A 403 -12.18 14.54 18.35
N ARG A 404 -12.00 15.56 19.23
CA ARG A 404 -13.06 16.07 20.11
C ARG A 404 -14.22 16.70 19.33
N LYS A 405 -13.95 17.48 18.30
CA LYS A 405 -15.00 18.10 17.47
C LYS A 405 -15.89 17.04 16.81
N GLU A 406 -15.30 15.95 16.33
CA GLU A 406 -16.04 14.86 15.69
C GLU A 406 -16.90 14.08 16.68
N SER A 407 -16.39 13.80 17.88
CA SER A 407 -17.16 13.12 18.93
C SER A 407 -18.42 13.91 19.34
N THR A 408 -18.38 15.24 19.24
CA THR A 408 -19.53 16.11 19.57
C THR A 408 -20.59 16.12 18.45
N THR A 409 -20.19 15.89 17.21
CA THR A 409 -21.09 15.91 16.02
C THR A 409 -21.89 14.61 15.89
N PHE A 410 -21.44 13.51 16.49
CA PHE A 410 -22.15 12.22 16.49
C PHE A 410 -23.23 12.10 17.59
N ILE A 411 -23.27 13.03 18.54
CA ILE A 411 -24.22 13.03 19.67
C ILE A 411 -25.41 14.02 19.41
N SER A 412 -25.30 14.85 18.41
CA SER A 412 -26.35 15.78 17.96
C SER A 412 -27.12 15.22 16.74
#